data_ab446224c7e62fc810a6ab590f53fa70
#
_entry.id   ab446224c7e62fc810a6ab590f53fa70
#
_cell.length_a   1.000
_cell.length_b   1.000
_cell.length_c   1.000
_cell.angle_alpha   90.00
_cell.angle_beta   90.00
_cell.angle_gamma   90.00
#
_symmetry.space_group_name_H-M   'P 1'
#
loop_
_entity.id
_entity.type
_entity.pdbx_description
1 polymer ?
#
loop_
_entity_poly.entity_id
_entity_poly.type
_entity_poly.pdbx_seq_one_letter_code
_entity_poly.pdbx_strand_id
1 'polypeptide(L)'
;MLSTKDKIYQSALELFASQGIQATSTAQISKKAGVASGTLFVHFKSKQELIDTIYISIKKNAFSDLNENIPDNSSIELQFKEASRKIIEYFTNNYNEFIFLGLVDIDPMVSEEARAIGFKNFEKSMTEMKLFFKEGYFRDIDFDLLFQISWSATETIIKNLKLRNLTKPSESELNVIWDIMKKSS
;
A
#
# COMPACT_ATOMS: atom_id res chain seq x y z
N MET A 1 -4.44 -8.26 24.15
CA MET A 1 -3.98 -9.54 23.55
C MET A 1 -4.52 -9.62 22.13
N LEU A 2 -3.70 -9.98 21.12
CA LEU A 2 -4.19 -10.17 19.74
C LEU A 2 -5.24 -11.30 19.69
N SER A 3 -6.31 -11.10 18.90
CA SER A 3 -7.27 -12.17 18.64
C SER A 3 -6.62 -13.31 17.84
N THR A 4 -7.24 -14.48 17.83
CA THR A 4 -6.78 -15.62 17.02
C THR A 4 -6.73 -15.27 15.54
N LYS A 5 -7.71 -14.51 15.05
CA LYS A 5 -7.77 -14.02 13.67
C LYS A 5 -6.58 -13.11 13.36
N ASP A 6 -6.24 -12.19 14.26
CA ASP A 6 -5.10 -11.28 14.09
C ASP A 6 -3.77 -12.03 14.11
N LYS A 7 -3.62 -13.05 14.96
CA LYS A 7 -2.41 -13.90 14.96
C LYS A 7 -2.21 -14.62 13.64
N ILE A 8 -3.28 -15.17 13.06
CA ILE A 8 -3.24 -15.84 11.75
C ILE A 8 -2.89 -14.83 10.66
N TYR A 9 -3.53 -13.65 10.67
CA TYR A 9 -3.28 -12.55 9.73
C TYR A 9 -1.80 -12.14 9.76
N GLN A 10 -1.26 -11.79 10.93
CA GLN A 10 0.13 -11.36 11.08
C GLN A 10 1.13 -12.45 10.68
N SER A 11 0.87 -13.70 11.09
CA SER A 11 1.72 -14.84 10.73
C SER A 11 1.74 -15.11 9.22
N ALA A 12 0.60 -14.95 8.56
CA ALA A 12 0.50 -15.09 7.10
C ALA A 12 1.28 -13.96 6.40
N LEU A 13 1.06 -12.71 6.81
CA LEU A 13 1.75 -11.55 6.25
C LEU A 13 3.27 -11.66 6.37
N GLU A 14 3.78 -12.05 7.53
CA GLU A 14 5.22 -12.26 7.74
C GLU A 14 5.79 -13.37 6.85
N LEU A 15 5.07 -14.50 6.71
CA LEU A 15 5.50 -15.59 5.84
C LEU A 15 5.44 -15.21 4.36
N PHE A 16 4.37 -14.53 3.94
CA PHE A 16 4.25 -14.05 2.57
C PHE A 16 5.37 -13.08 2.22
N ALA A 17 5.66 -12.12 3.09
CA ALA A 17 6.74 -11.16 2.88
C ALA A 17 8.14 -11.79 2.86
N SER A 18 8.38 -12.85 3.65
CA SER A 18 9.72 -13.45 3.78
C SER A 18 10.04 -14.54 2.77
N GLN A 19 9.06 -15.33 2.33
CA GLN A 19 9.28 -16.48 1.44
C GLN A 19 8.36 -16.52 0.22
N GLY A 20 7.49 -15.52 0.06
CA GLY A 20 6.53 -15.44 -1.04
C GLY A 20 5.22 -16.17 -0.75
N ILE A 21 4.18 -15.77 -1.48
CA ILE A 21 2.82 -16.30 -1.31
C ILE A 21 2.73 -17.76 -1.75
N GLN A 22 3.34 -18.11 -2.90
CA GLN A 22 3.30 -19.46 -3.47
C GLN A 22 3.94 -20.49 -2.55
N ALA A 23 5.09 -20.16 -1.97
CA ALA A 23 5.86 -21.06 -1.09
C ALA A 23 5.26 -21.18 0.33
N THR A 24 4.25 -20.40 0.68
CA THR A 24 3.63 -20.40 2.02
C THR A 24 2.38 -21.28 2.05
N SER A 25 2.37 -22.31 2.89
CA SER A 25 1.22 -23.17 3.12
C SER A 25 0.37 -22.72 4.34
N THR A 26 -0.92 -23.08 4.35
CA THR A 26 -1.80 -22.84 5.52
C THR A 26 -1.31 -23.56 6.77
N ALA A 27 -0.65 -24.72 6.62
CA ALA A 27 -0.03 -25.45 7.73
C ALA A 27 1.12 -24.65 8.37
N GLN A 28 1.98 -24.02 7.55
CA GLN A 28 3.05 -23.15 8.05
C GLN A 28 2.48 -21.92 8.78
N ILE A 29 1.42 -21.31 8.22
CA ILE A 29 0.74 -20.16 8.85
C ILE A 29 0.16 -20.56 10.21
N SER A 30 -0.57 -21.68 10.29
CA SER A 30 -1.15 -22.16 11.55
C SER A 30 -0.08 -22.45 12.60
N LYS A 31 1.02 -23.12 12.20
CA LYS A 31 2.17 -23.39 13.08
C LYS A 31 2.78 -22.10 13.62
N LYS A 32 3.02 -21.11 12.76
CA LYS A 32 3.59 -19.81 13.16
C LYS A 32 2.66 -19.03 14.07
N ALA A 33 1.35 -19.07 13.80
CA ALA A 33 0.32 -18.42 14.60
C ALA A 33 0.08 -19.11 15.97
N GLY A 34 0.66 -20.32 16.19
CA GLY A 34 0.45 -21.10 17.40
C GLY A 34 -0.97 -21.63 17.53
N VAL A 35 -1.63 -21.99 16.42
CA VAL A 35 -2.99 -22.51 16.38
C VAL A 35 -3.05 -23.88 15.68
N ALA A 36 -4.08 -24.65 15.98
CA ALA A 36 -4.34 -25.90 15.25
C ALA A 36 -4.72 -25.56 13.78
N SER A 37 -4.38 -26.45 12.83
CA SER A 37 -4.66 -26.21 11.40
C SER A 37 -6.15 -26.00 11.12
N GLY A 38 -7.04 -26.69 11.81
CA GLY A 38 -8.48 -26.49 11.69
C GLY A 38 -8.95 -25.11 12.15
N THR A 39 -8.26 -24.50 13.12
CA THR A 39 -8.60 -23.16 13.63
C THR A 39 -8.40 -22.08 12.56
N LEU A 40 -7.41 -22.21 11.69
CA LEU A 40 -7.24 -21.31 10.58
C LEU A 40 -8.49 -21.29 9.69
N PHE A 41 -9.03 -22.48 9.37
CA PHE A 41 -10.19 -22.60 8.49
C PHE A 41 -11.52 -22.18 9.15
N VAL A 42 -11.56 -22.06 10.47
CA VAL A 42 -12.69 -21.41 11.17
C VAL A 42 -12.73 -19.90 10.89
N HIS A 43 -11.56 -19.26 10.72
CA HIS A 43 -11.45 -17.80 10.50
C HIS A 43 -11.37 -17.40 9.04
N PHE A 44 -10.77 -18.26 8.21
CA PHE A 44 -10.54 -18.02 6.77
C PHE A 44 -10.81 -19.33 6.02
N LYS A 45 -11.86 -19.37 5.20
CA LYS A 45 -12.30 -20.58 4.48
C LYS A 45 -11.23 -21.15 3.55
N SER A 46 -10.29 -20.31 3.10
CA SER A 46 -9.21 -20.69 2.19
C SER A 46 -8.00 -19.77 2.35
N LYS A 47 -6.86 -20.17 1.79
CA LYS A 47 -5.68 -19.30 1.64
C LYS A 47 -6.02 -18.08 0.77
N GLN A 48 -6.88 -18.23 -0.22
CA GLN A 48 -7.35 -17.14 -1.08
C GLN A 48 -8.09 -16.07 -0.27
N GLU A 49 -9.05 -16.45 0.57
CA GLU A 49 -9.77 -15.51 1.43
C GLU A 49 -8.84 -14.76 2.38
N LEU A 50 -7.80 -15.43 2.89
CA LEU A 50 -6.80 -14.79 3.74
C LEU A 50 -5.97 -13.76 2.94
N ILE A 51 -5.54 -14.10 1.72
CA ILE A 51 -4.83 -13.18 0.81
C ILE A 51 -5.69 -11.95 0.50
N ASP A 52 -6.94 -12.16 0.12
CA ASP A 52 -7.90 -11.10 -0.21
C ASP A 52 -8.16 -10.19 1.00
N THR A 53 -8.33 -10.79 2.18
CA THR A 53 -8.52 -10.04 3.43
C THR A 53 -7.30 -9.16 3.74
N ILE A 54 -6.09 -9.69 3.59
CA ILE A 54 -4.85 -8.94 3.79
C ILE A 54 -4.79 -7.76 2.81
N TYR A 55 -5.02 -8.02 1.52
CA TYR A 55 -4.99 -6.99 0.48
C TYR A 55 -5.98 -5.85 0.76
N ILE A 56 -7.25 -6.18 1.02
CA ILE A 56 -8.30 -5.19 1.32
C ILE A 56 -7.93 -4.36 2.56
N SER A 57 -7.44 -5.02 3.61
CA SER A 57 -7.03 -4.34 4.85
C SER A 57 -5.90 -3.36 4.60
N ILE A 58 -4.86 -3.76 3.86
CA ILE A 58 -3.73 -2.88 3.53
C ILE A 58 -4.22 -1.68 2.71
N LYS A 59 -5.00 -1.93 1.65
CA LYS A 59 -5.54 -0.85 0.81
C LYS A 59 -6.38 0.13 1.61
N LYS A 60 -7.21 -0.35 2.52
CA LYS A 60 -7.98 0.50 3.42
C LYS A 60 -7.07 1.34 4.32
N ASN A 61 -6.15 0.71 5.03
CA ASN A 61 -5.33 1.39 6.04
C ASN A 61 -4.33 2.38 5.42
N ALA A 62 -3.79 2.06 4.23
CA ALA A 62 -2.79 2.90 3.58
C ALA A 62 -3.37 4.08 2.80
N PHE A 63 -4.62 3.97 2.33
CA PHE A 63 -5.13 4.91 1.32
C PHE A 63 -6.47 5.59 1.66
N SER A 64 -7.20 5.19 2.72
CA SER A 64 -8.54 5.75 3.00
C SER A 64 -8.52 7.22 3.45
N ASP A 65 -7.48 7.64 4.12
CA ASP A 65 -7.46 8.92 4.84
C ASP A 65 -6.34 9.86 4.37
N LEU A 66 -5.94 9.74 3.08
CA LEU A 66 -4.80 10.49 2.54
C LEU A 66 -4.97 12.00 2.65
N ASN A 67 -6.18 12.51 2.41
CA ASN A 67 -6.49 13.94 2.44
C ASN A 67 -7.01 14.42 3.80
N GLU A 68 -7.11 13.54 4.79
CA GLU A 68 -7.57 13.93 6.12
C GLU A 68 -6.59 14.91 6.78
N ASN A 69 -7.14 15.94 7.43
CA ASN A 69 -6.37 17.01 8.08
C ASN A 69 -5.52 17.91 7.15
N ILE A 70 -5.74 17.87 5.83
CA ILE A 70 -5.17 18.86 4.91
C ILE A 70 -6.25 19.95 4.69
N PRO A 71 -5.94 21.23 4.92
CA PRO A 71 -6.91 22.31 4.67
C PRO A 71 -7.38 22.33 3.21
N ASP A 72 -8.69 22.52 2.99
CA ASP A 72 -9.30 22.48 1.65
C ASP A 72 -8.71 23.50 0.66
N ASN A 73 -8.16 24.61 1.18
CA ASN A 73 -7.53 25.68 0.38
C ASN A 73 -6.02 25.52 0.22
N SER A 74 -5.48 24.38 0.57
CA SER A 74 -4.04 24.10 0.41
C SER A 74 -3.66 24.01 -1.07
N SER A 75 -2.42 24.40 -1.40
CA SER A 75 -1.89 24.20 -2.74
C SER A 75 -1.87 22.70 -3.10
N ILE A 76 -2.00 22.40 -4.40
CA ILE A 76 -1.92 21.02 -4.91
C ILE A 76 -0.58 20.37 -4.54
N GLU A 77 0.51 21.15 -4.55
CA GLU A 77 1.82 20.70 -4.10
C GLU A 77 1.79 20.20 -2.64
N LEU A 78 1.19 20.99 -1.74
CA LEU A 78 1.08 20.61 -0.33
C LEU A 78 0.22 19.36 -0.17
N GLN A 79 -0.95 19.31 -0.83
CA GLN A 79 -1.83 18.15 -0.78
C GLN A 79 -1.12 16.87 -1.26
N PHE A 80 -0.43 16.95 -2.38
CA PHE A 80 0.31 15.84 -2.96
C PHE A 80 1.46 15.36 -2.04
N LYS A 81 2.24 16.30 -1.49
CA LYS A 81 3.36 15.98 -0.59
C LYS A 81 2.88 15.34 0.71
N GLU A 82 1.80 15.84 1.30
CA GLU A 82 1.25 15.29 2.55
C GLU A 82 0.64 13.89 2.32
N ALA A 83 -0.07 13.67 1.22
CA ALA A 83 -0.54 12.34 0.85
C ALA A 83 0.64 11.36 0.64
N SER A 84 1.68 11.79 -0.07
CA SER A 84 2.90 10.99 -0.28
C SER A 84 3.61 10.69 1.04
N ARG A 85 3.71 11.68 1.94
CA ARG A 85 4.29 11.52 3.28
C ARG A 85 3.57 10.43 4.07
N LYS A 86 2.24 10.49 4.13
CA LYS A 86 1.41 9.50 4.84
C LYS A 86 1.63 8.09 4.29
N ILE A 87 1.64 7.92 2.98
CA ILE A 87 1.90 6.64 2.32
C ILE A 87 3.29 6.10 2.68
N ILE A 88 4.31 6.94 2.60
CA ILE A 88 5.69 6.55 2.89
C ILE A 88 5.83 6.16 4.37
N GLU A 89 5.33 6.97 5.29
CA GLU A 89 5.37 6.68 6.73
C GLU A 89 4.60 5.38 7.06
N TYR A 90 3.43 5.19 6.46
CA TYR A 90 2.65 3.97 6.66
C TYR A 90 3.44 2.73 6.24
N PHE A 91 3.95 2.68 5.02
CA PHE A 91 4.64 1.50 4.50
C PHE A 91 6.04 1.30 5.09
N THR A 92 6.71 2.36 5.52
CA THR A 92 7.98 2.21 6.24
C THR A 92 7.78 1.58 7.60
N ASN A 93 6.69 1.92 8.30
CA ASN A 93 6.31 1.31 9.58
C ASN A 93 5.69 -0.09 9.41
N ASN A 94 5.03 -0.36 8.29
CA ASN A 94 4.36 -1.63 7.98
C ASN A 94 5.04 -2.32 6.78
N TYR A 95 6.35 -2.56 6.86
CA TYR A 95 7.15 -2.95 5.72
C TYR A 95 6.77 -4.32 5.11
N ASN A 96 6.27 -5.27 5.92
CA ASN A 96 5.76 -6.54 5.41
C ASN A 96 4.51 -6.34 4.52
N GLU A 97 3.69 -5.35 4.81
CA GLU A 97 2.53 -4.99 3.98
C GLU A 97 2.97 -4.39 2.63
N PHE A 98 4.02 -3.56 2.66
CA PHE A 98 4.65 -3.04 1.44
C PHE A 98 5.18 -4.17 0.55
N ILE A 99 5.92 -5.12 1.13
CA ILE A 99 6.43 -6.29 0.39
C ILE A 99 5.28 -7.13 -0.17
N PHE A 100 4.23 -7.38 0.64
CA PHE A 100 3.07 -8.13 0.19
C PHE A 100 2.37 -7.50 -1.02
N LEU A 101 2.16 -6.17 -1.02
CA LEU A 101 1.58 -5.49 -2.18
C LEU A 101 2.43 -5.68 -3.44
N GLY A 102 3.75 -5.53 -3.34
CA GLY A 102 4.65 -5.77 -4.47
C GLY A 102 4.59 -7.20 -5.03
N LEU A 103 4.33 -8.20 -4.17
CA LEU A 103 4.16 -9.60 -4.60
C LEU A 103 2.87 -9.81 -5.39
N VAL A 104 1.75 -9.20 -4.97
CA VAL A 104 0.44 -9.36 -5.63
C VAL A 104 0.26 -8.47 -6.86
N ASP A 105 1.10 -7.45 -7.02
CA ASP A 105 1.13 -6.62 -8.24
C ASP A 105 1.76 -7.38 -9.42
N ILE A 106 2.74 -8.25 -9.13
CA ILE A 106 3.45 -9.06 -10.15
C ILE A 106 2.65 -10.32 -10.50
N ASP A 107 2.05 -10.98 -9.50
CA ASP A 107 1.29 -12.22 -9.67
C ASP A 107 -0.18 -11.97 -9.27
N PRO A 108 -1.17 -12.17 -10.16
CA PRO A 108 -2.57 -11.87 -9.90
C PRO A 108 -3.21 -12.85 -8.89
N MET A 109 -2.65 -12.93 -7.69
CA MET A 109 -3.11 -13.81 -6.61
C MET A 109 -4.26 -13.22 -5.80
N VAL A 110 -4.64 -11.98 -6.04
CA VAL A 110 -5.80 -11.33 -5.40
C VAL A 110 -6.99 -11.47 -6.32
N SER A 111 -8.17 -11.84 -5.77
CA SER A 111 -9.39 -11.96 -6.55
C SER A 111 -9.82 -10.61 -7.16
N GLU A 112 -10.56 -10.64 -8.27
CA GLU A 112 -11.10 -9.42 -8.90
C GLU A 112 -12.02 -8.66 -7.95
N GLU A 113 -12.81 -9.37 -7.13
CA GLU A 113 -13.67 -8.77 -6.12
C GLU A 113 -12.85 -8.00 -5.07
N ALA A 114 -11.80 -8.61 -4.54
CA ALA A 114 -10.92 -7.96 -3.57
C ALA A 114 -10.19 -6.76 -4.18
N ARG A 115 -9.77 -6.83 -5.44
CA ARG A 115 -9.18 -5.68 -6.17
C ARG A 115 -10.18 -4.54 -6.30
N ALA A 116 -11.43 -4.83 -6.66
CA ALA A 116 -12.48 -3.81 -6.76
C ALA A 116 -12.77 -3.15 -5.41
N ILE A 117 -12.84 -3.93 -4.32
CA ILE A 117 -13.03 -3.40 -2.96
C ILE A 117 -11.82 -2.55 -2.54
N GLY A 118 -10.60 -3.03 -2.78
CA GLY A 118 -9.37 -2.31 -2.47
C GLY A 118 -9.26 -0.98 -3.22
N PHE A 119 -9.68 -0.95 -4.49
CA PHE A 119 -9.68 0.24 -5.32
C PHE A 119 -10.61 1.34 -4.78
N LYS A 120 -11.80 0.99 -4.26
CA LYS A 120 -12.74 1.96 -3.68
C LYS A 120 -12.12 2.84 -2.60
N ASN A 121 -11.19 2.30 -1.82
CA ASN A 121 -10.49 3.06 -0.78
C ASN A 121 -9.53 4.12 -1.34
N PHE A 122 -9.15 3.98 -2.59
CA PHE A 122 -8.24 4.89 -3.28
C PHE A 122 -8.92 5.72 -4.37
N GLU A 123 -10.16 5.38 -4.73
CA GLU A 123 -10.90 5.95 -5.87
C GLU A 123 -11.05 7.47 -5.77
N LYS A 124 -11.35 7.99 -4.57
CA LYS A 124 -11.50 9.42 -4.33
C LYS A 124 -10.21 10.18 -4.65
N SER A 125 -9.10 9.77 -4.05
CA SER A 125 -7.79 10.42 -4.27
C SER A 125 -7.35 10.31 -5.72
N MET A 126 -7.61 9.18 -6.38
CA MET A 126 -7.29 8.99 -7.79
C MET A 126 -8.15 9.91 -8.69
N THR A 127 -9.42 10.10 -8.36
CA THR A 127 -10.32 11.00 -9.09
C THR A 127 -9.87 12.46 -8.97
N GLU A 128 -9.49 12.90 -7.78
CA GLU A 128 -8.93 14.23 -7.53
C GLU A 128 -7.62 14.44 -8.29
N MET A 129 -6.71 13.47 -8.28
CA MET A 129 -5.47 13.51 -9.04
C MET A 129 -5.72 13.63 -10.56
N LYS A 130 -6.68 12.88 -11.10
CA LYS A 130 -7.06 12.99 -12.52
C LYS A 130 -7.67 14.33 -12.86
N LEU A 131 -8.37 14.97 -11.94
CA LEU A 131 -8.89 16.33 -12.12
C LEU A 131 -7.73 17.33 -12.21
N PHE A 132 -6.81 17.32 -11.28
CA PHE A 132 -5.62 18.19 -11.30
C PHE A 132 -4.77 17.98 -12.55
N PHE A 133 -4.68 16.73 -13.05
CA PHE A 133 -4.04 16.45 -14.32
C PHE A 133 -4.73 17.15 -15.49
N LYS A 134 -6.06 17.08 -15.59
CA LYS A 134 -6.86 17.77 -16.62
C LYS A 134 -6.76 19.30 -16.55
N GLU A 135 -6.59 19.85 -15.36
CA GLU A 135 -6.40 21.30 -15.13
C GLU A 135 -4.97 21.76 -15.46
N GLY A 136 -4.08 20.84 -15.82
CA GLY A 136 -2.75 21.15 -16.32
C GLY A 136 -1.71 21.45 -15.24
N TYR A 137 -1.91 21.01 -14.02
CA TYR A 137 -0.91 21.15 -12.94
C TYR A 137 0.26 20.20 -13.08
N PHE A 138 0.05 19.06 -13.75
CA PHE A 138 1.05 18.02 -13.94
C PHE A 138 1.65 18.04 -15.35
N ARG A 139 2.73 17.28 -15.54
CA ARG A 139 3.39 17.09 -16.83
C ARG A 139 2.40 16.56 -17.86
N ASP A 140 2.50 17.07 -19.08
CA ASP A 140 1.67 16.66 -20.21
C ASP A 140 2.24 15.37 -20.86
N ILE A 141 2.09 14.26 -20.16
CA ILE A 141 2.35 12.90 -20.61
C ILE A 141 1.19 12.02 -20.18
N ASP A 142 1.15 10.77 -20.64
CA ASP A 142 0.12 9.83 -20.20
C ASP A 142 0.01 9.78 -18.67
N PHE A 143 -1.23 9.92 -18.14
CA PHE A 143 -1.46 10.00 -16.69
C PHE A 143 -1.02 8.73 -15.96
N ASP A 144 -1.34 7.55 -16.53
CA ASP A 144 -1.05 6.29 -15.87
C ASP A 144 0.48 6.05 -15.83
N LEU A 145 1.19 6.43 -16.91
CA LEU A 145 2.66 6.41 -16.94
C LEU A 145 3.26 7.36 -15.92
N LEU A 146 2.78 8.59 -15.84
CA LEU A 146 3.25 9.59 -14.87
C LEU A 146 3.05 9.09 -13.43
N PHE A 147 1.88 8.52 -13.16
CA PHE A 147 1.55 7.95 -11.85
C PHE A 147 2.46 6.77 -11.49
N GLN A 148 2.72 5.86 -12.44
CA GLN A 148 3.63 4.71 -12.23
C GLN A 148 5.06 5.16 -11.93
N ILE A 149 5.58 6.19 -12.63
CA ILE A 149 6.91 6.73 -12.36
C ILE A 149 6.97 7.33 -10.95
N SER A 150 5.96 8.12 -10.57
CA SER A 150 5.86 8.71 -9.23
C SER A 150 5.77 7.63 -8.14
N TRP A 151 4.99 6.57 -8.39
CA TRP A 151 4.88 5.44 -7.48
C TRP A 151 6.22 4.71 -7.33
N SER A 152 6.95 4.46 -8.42
CA SER A 152 8.28 3.83 -8.39
C SER A 152 9.29 4.66 -7.59
N ALA A 153 9.24 5.99 -7.67
CA ALA A 153 10.05 6.86 -6.84
C ALA A 153 9.68 6.73 -5.35
N THR A 154 8.38 6.70 -5.04
CA THR A 154 7.84 6.48 -3.69
C THR A 154 8.32 5.17 -3.10
N GLU A 155 8.22 4.06 -3.86
CA GLU A 155 8.74 2.74 -3.44
C GLU A 155 10.24 2.76 -3.15
N THR A 156 11.00 3.47 -3.98
CA THR A 156 12.46 3.62 -3.81
C THR A 156 12.78 4.34 -2.52
N ILE A 157 12.03 5.39 -2.19
CA ILE A 157 12.17 6.12 -0.92
C ILE A 157 11.83 5.21 0.26
N ILE A 158 10.71 4.47 0.22
CA ILE A 158 10.33 3.52 1.28
C ILE A 158 11.45 2.50 1.53
N LYS A 159 11.99 1.88 0.48
CA LYS A 159 13.09 0.91 0.56
C LYS A 159 14.34 1.54 1.17
N ASN A 160 14.69 2.76 0.76
CA ASN A 160 15.87 3.48 1.27
C ASN A 160 15.71 3.86 2.74
N LEU A 161 14.56 4.39 3.15
CA LEU A 161 14.27 4.69 4.55
C LEU A 161 14.37 3.44 5.41
N LYS A 162 13.83 2.31 4.95
CA LYS A 162 13.92 1.03 5.67
C LYS A 162 15.35 0.59 5.88
N LEU A 163 16.20 0.68 4.86
CA LEU A 163 17.63 0.35 4.96
C LEU A 163 18.37 1.25 5.95
N ARG A 164 17.96 2.50 6.08
CA ARG A 164 18.54 3.50 7.00
C ARG A 164 17.90 3.48 8.41
N ASN A 165 16.94 2.57 8.69
CA ASN A 165 16.14 2.53 9.90
C ASN A 165 15.41 3.87 10.21
N LEU A 166 14.96 4.55 9.17
CA LEU A 166 14.16 5.77 9.26
C LEU A 166 12.70 5.44 8.91
N THR A 167 11.76 6.22 9.47
CA THR A 167 10.33 6.00 9.24
C THR A 167 9.64 7.17 8.55
N LYS A 168 10.34 8.31 8.42
CA LYS A 168 9.78 9.54 7.84
C LYS A 168 10.64 10.03 6.70
N PRO A 169 10.02 10.43 5.56
CA PRO A 169 10.74 11.06 4.47
C PRO A 169 11.15 12.49 4.86
N SER A 170 12.26 12.94 4.32
CA SER A 170 12.68 14.34 4.35
C SER A 170 11.90 15.18 3.34
N GLU A 171 11.90 16.51 3.51
CA GLU A 171 11.31 17.42 2.52
C GLU A 171 11.98 17.28 1.12
N SER A 172 13.28 17.03 1.08
CA SER A 172 13.98 16.82 -0.18
C SER A 172 13.52 15.57 -0.93
N GLU A 173 13.20 14.48 -0.20
CA GLU A 173 12.64 13.25 -0.79
C GLU A 173 11.22 13.47 -1.34
N LEU A 174 10.39 14.24 -0.62
CA LEU A 174 9.06 14.63 -1.09
C LEU A 174 9.13 15.57 -2.29
N ASN A 175 10.08 16.49 -2.31
CA ASN A 175 10.33 17.36 -3.47
C ASN A 175 10.67 16.56 -4.72
N VAL A 176 11.46 15.48 -4.61
CA VAL A 176 11.78 14.61 -5.77
C VAL A 176 10.49 14.04 -6.37
N ILE A 177 9.57 13.52 -5.56
CA ILE A 177 8.31 12.95 -6.08
C ILE A 177 7.46 14.06 -6.73
N TRP A 178 7.36 15.22 -6.09
CA TRP A 178 6.63 16.36 -6.64
C TRP A 178 7.24 16.87 -7.96
N ASP A 179 8.56 16.96 -8.05
CA ASP A 179 9.28 17.40 -9.25
C ASP A 179 9.11 16.44 -10.44
N ILE A 180 8.85 15.16 -10.18
CA ILE A 180 8.44 14.18 -11.20
C ILE A 180 7.06 14.53 -11.75
N MET A 181 6.13 14.89 -10.88
CA MET A 181 4.72 15.10 -11.23
C MET A 181 4.47 16.47 -11.85
N LYS A 182 5.01 17.54 -11.25
CA LYS A 182 4.66 18.91 -11.62
C LYS A 182 5.02 19.26 -13.06
N LYS A 183 4.20 20.11 -13.68
CA LYS A 183 4.53 20.74 -14.96
C LYS A 183 5.80 21.59 -14.83
N SER A 184 6.70 21.47 -15.78
CA SER A 184 7.85 22.39 -15.87
C SER A 184 7.35 23.79 -16.22
N SER A 185 7.85 24.78 -15.51
CA SER A 185 7.61 26.22 -15.79
C SER A 185 8.19 26.59 -17.14
#